data_45ef18400aa62b7a2eb503fdd4b556b1
#
_entry.id   45ef18400aa62b7a2eb503fdd4b556b1
#
_cell.length_a   1.000
_cell.length_b   1.000
_cell.length_c   1.000
_cell.angle_alpha   90.00
_cell.angle_beta   90.00
_cell.angle_gamma   90.00
#
_symmetry.space_group_name_H-M   'P 1'
#
loop_
_entity.id
_entity.type
_entity.pdbx_description
1 polymer ?
#
loop_
_entity_poly.entity_id
_entity_poly.type
_entity_poly.pdbx_seq_one_letter_code
_entity_poly.pdbx_strand_id
1 'polypeptide(L)'
;MTGVAALNWADERRRWSHFYAGRLADQLRQAVALMDDAPPHAMRPHFDSYLALLNATAARPDLVAPWLALVDRLHPQPVRWGQWAAWMGVLRRAADKAAEANQPARQAEYLAYAAALLLNTGQLAAALDTAREGMRLAEHGRAAWPLAVAGGSAAAGLRAMARYDEAQALVDQTRVTLTQLPPPHPPARAALAAALLDLEQMDLHRTFKRLDAALALGEALVPRLAAVAGIDPHDLANAYVRRATIVWVSGQYAAAADDLQRAAVLFRQAGDVLQATFAEANLGTVYYSMSRYGPAEAYKLAAVRAAEEVNARAQLVSEFGDLGAIYIALGRMEAALDYTNRMIALAAELGNDAELSRGRGNRGYALLGLGRHEEALADIEFGLDLYRQQGRLEGTIVTTIDLILYLSGTGQTRRAAQLAQENYEAAWREAFPHLRIVTARCLALFLPPAEQETLLRQTLALARQHERPMDEAGCLFSLSAVVADAGERAALFQQGTALLRQMGCPGWLQGRSAADPPLLPMTI
;
A
#
# COMPACT_ATOMS: atom_id res chain seq x y z
N MET A 1 -24.65 -37.14 69.14
CA MET A 1 -25.17 -36.50 67.96
C MET A 1 -24.33 -35.24 67.72
N THR A 2 -23.29 -35.35 66.91
CA THR A 2 -22.39 -34.25 66.57
C THR A 2 -22.99 -33.48 65.40
N GLY A 3 -23.33 -32.21 65.64
CA GLY A 3 -23.91 -31.33 64.65
C GLY A 3 -22.91 -31.09 63.51
N VAL A 4 -23.27 -31.54 62.36
CA VAL A 4 -22.62 -31.13 61.11
C VAL A 4 -22.97 -29.66 60.92
N ALA A 5 -21.98 -28.76 61.10
CA ALA A 5 -22.14 -27.35 60.82
C ALA A 5 -22.56 -27.20 59.34
N ALA A 6 -23.71 -26.60 59.11
CA ALA A 6 -24.21 -26.35 57.78
C ALA A 6 -23.16 -25.51 57.01
N LEU A 7 -22.55 -26.10 56.02
CA LEU A 7 -21.62 -25.40 55.12
C LEU A 7 -22.33 -24.16 54.55
N ASN A 8 -21.85 -22.96 54.93
CA ASN A 8 -22.33 -21.72 54.32
C ASN A 8 -21.78 -21.61 52.89
N TRP A 9 -22.53 -22.15 51.95
CA TRP A 9 -22.17 -22.17 50.54
C TRP A 9 -21.85 -20.77 49.95
N ALA A 10 -22.38 -19.71 50.55
CA ALA A 10 -22.08 -18.35 50.15
C ALA A 10 -20.67 -17.93 50.59
N ASP A 11 -20.21 -18.35 51.77
CA ASP A 11 -18.85 -18.07 52.25
C ASP A 11 -17.81 -18.96 51.56
N GLU A 12 -18.13 -20.23 51.34
CA GLU A 12 -17.31 -21.15 50.56
C GLU A 12 -17.13 -20.63 49.14
N ARG A 13 -18.21 -20.22 48.49
CA ARG A 13 -18.15 -19.64 47.12
C ARG A 13 -17.30 -18.37 47.08
N ARG A 14 -17.37 -17.51 48.09
CA ARG A 14 -16.52 -16.32 48.23
C ARG A 14 -15.04 -16.69 48.38
N ARG A 15 -14.72 -17.66 49.24
CA ARG A 15 -13.35 -18.15 49.45
C ARG A 15 -12.74 -18.73 48.16
N TRP A 16 -13.48 -19.60 47.47
CA TRP A 16 -13.05 -20.17 46.21
C TRP A 16 -12.89 -19.11 45.13
N SER A 17 -13.82 -18.16 45.01
CA SER A 17 -13.72 -17.04 44.09
C SER A 17 -12.46 -16.23 44.35
N HIS A 18 -12.15 -15.94 45.62
CA HIS A 18 -10.93 -15.19 45.98
C HIS A 18 -9.64 -15.97 45.69
N PHE A 19 -9.64 -17.27 45.99
CA PHE A 19 -8.51 -18.16 45.70
C PHE A 19 -8.23 -18.25 44.18
N TYR A 20 -9.24 -18.47 43.38
CA TYR A 20 -9.07 -18.52 41.91
C TYR A 20 -8.69 -17.15 41.33
N ALA A 21 -9.22 -16.05 41.84
CA ALA A 21 -8.80 -14.72 41.47
C ALA A 21 -7.31 -14.46 41.71
N GLY A 22 -6.83 -14.86 42.91
CA GLY A 22 -5.41 -14.78 43.26
C GLY A 22 -4.54 -15.55 42.26
N ARG A 23 -4.89 -16.81 41.96
CA ARG A 23 -4.14 -17.63 40.99
C ARG A 23 -4.16 -17.04 39.57
N LEU A 24 -5.29 -16.52 39.09
CA LEU A 24 -5.38 -15.89 37.79
C LEU A 24 -4.57 -14.58 37.72
N ALA A 25 -4.59 -13.80 38.82
CA ALA A 25 -3.74 -12.62 38.93
C ALA A 25 -2.25 -12.97 38.87
N ASP A 26 -1.85 -14.06 39.53
CA ASP A 26 -0.47 -14.55 39.48
C ASP A 26 -0.08 -15.03 38.10
N GLN A 27 -0.96 -15.75 37.40
CA GLN A 27 -0.73 -16.17 36.02
C GLN A 27 -0.56 -14.98 35.07
N LEU A 28 -1.39 -13.93 35.22
CA LEU A 28 -1.23 -12.69 34.41
C LEU A 28 0.11 -12.00 34.69
N ARG A 29 0.49 -11.86 36.01
CA ARG A 29 1.79 -11.28 36.38
C ARG A 29 2.97 -12.12 35.89
N GLN A 30 2.87 -13.44 36.02
CA GLN A 30 3.90 -14.36 35.52
C GLN A 30 4.04 -14.30 34.01
N ALA A 31 2.92 -14.20 33.25
CA ALA A 31 2.94 -14.02 31.80
C ALA A 31 3.67 -12.74 31.41
N VAL A 32 3.42 -11.62 32.13
CA VAL A 32 4.15 -10.36 31.89
C VAL A 32 5.64 -10.52 32.17
N ALA A 33 6.01 -11.10 33.34
CA ALA A 33 7.40 -11.28 33.73
C ALA A 33 8.19 -12.19 32.75
N LEU A 34 7.55 -13.23 32.22
CA LEU A 34 8.17 -14.10 31.21
C LEU A 34 8.48 -13.38 29.88
N MET A 35 7.81 -12.24 29.63
CA MET A 35 8.02 -11.45 28.42
C MET A 35 9.10 -10.37 28.58
N ASP A 36 9.54 -10.06 29.82
CA ASP A 36 10.47 -8.95 30.06
C ASP A 36 11.81 -9.15 29.36
N ASP A 37 12.31 -10.39 29.32
CA ASP A 37 13.57 -10.75 28.67
C ASP A 37 13.39 -11.58 27.39
N ALA A 38 12.14 -11.89 26.99
CA ALA A 38 11.86 -12.75 25.86
C ALA A 38 11.89 -11.96 24.54
N PRO A 39 12.65 -12.40 23.52
CA PRO A 39 12.59 -11.78 22.22
C PRO A 39 11.20 -12.04 21.56
N PRO A 40 10.73 -11.13 20.68
CA PRO A 40 9.38 -11.22 20.09
C PRO A 40 9.01 -12.57 19.48
N HIS A 41 9.97 -13.22 18.80
CA HIS A 41 9.73 -14.53 18.19
C HIS A 41 9.48 -15.66 19.19
N ALA A 42 9.98 -15.56 20.40
CA ALA A 42 9.74 -16.55 21.47
C ALA A 42 8.33 -16.46 22.05
N MET A 43 7.65 -15.32 21.91
CA MET A 43 6.27 -15.12 22.39
C MET A 43 5.23 -15.70 21.44
N ARG A 44 5.51 -15.75 20.13
CA ARG A 44 4.56 -16.17 19.09
C ARG A 44 3.94 -17.56 19.32
N PRO A 45 4.70 -18.62 19.67
CA PRO A 45 4.14 -19.96 19.91
C PRO A 45 3.17 -20.01 21.11
N HIS A 46 3.24 -19.03 22.01
CA HIS A 46 2.41 -18.95 23.23
C HIS A 46 1.22 -17.98 23.09
N PHE A 47 1.04 -17.35 21.91
CA PHE A 47 0.02 -16.32 21.72
C PHE A 47 -1.39 -16.82 22.04
N ASP A 48 -1.77 -18.02 21.59
CA ASP A 48 -3.09 -18.59 21.86
C ASP A 48 -3.31 -18.80 23.37
N SER A 49 -2.27 -19.17 24.12
CA SER A 49 -2.34 -19.29 25.58
C SER A 49 -2.54 -17.93 26.27
N TYR A 50 -1.84 -16.89 25.81
CA TYR A 50 -2.04 -15.53 26.30
C TYR A 50 -3.44 -15.00 25.95
N LEU A 51 -3.92 -15.25 24.75
CA LEU A 51 -5.26 -14.87 24.31
C LEU A 51 -6.34 -15.60 25.11
N ALA A 52 -6.16 -16.90 25.37
CA ALA A 52 -7.06 -17.68 26.23
C ALA A 52 -7.09 -17.13 27.65
N LEU A 53 -5.94 -16.77 28.23
CA LEU A 53 -5.84 -16.17 29.57
C LEU A 53 -6.54 -14.80 29.61
N LEU A 54 -6.33 -13.92 28.60
CA LEU A 54 -7.02 -12.65 28.48
C LEU A 54 -8.54 -12.84 28.37
N ASN A 55 -9.01 -13.81 27.59
CA ASN A 55 -10.43 -14.11 27.42
C ASN A 55 -11.06 -14.65 28.71
N ALA A 56 -10.39 -15.60 29.39
CA ALA A 56 -10.88 -16.19 30.63
C ALA A 56 -11.00 -15.18 31.80
N THR A 57 -10.16 -14.14 31.77
CA THR A 57 -10.11 -13.11 32.82
C THR A 57 -10.82 -11.81 32.43
N ALA A 58 -11.37 -11.72 31.20
CA ALA A 58 -11.97 -10.50 30.68
C ALA A 58 -13.12 -9.94 31.52
N ALA A 59 -13.99 -10.80 32.09
CA ALA A 59 -15.15 -10.39 32.88
C ALA A 59 -14.84 -10.11 34.37
N ARG A 60 -13.54 -10.13 34.76
CA ARG A 60 -13.14 -10.00 36.17
C ARG A 60 -12.71 -8.57 36.50
N PRO A 61 -13.50 -7.77 37.23
CA PRO A 61 -13.17 -6.38 37.57
C PRO A 61 -11.97 -6.27 38.53
N ASP A 62 -11.74 -7.29 39.36
CA ASP A 62 -10.61 -7.38 40.29
C ASP A 62 -9.26 -7.65 39.62
N LEU A 63 -9.26 -8.01 38.32
CA LEU A 63 -8.07 -8.31 37.53
C LEU A 63 -7.74 -7.24 36.46
N VAL A 64 -8.40 -6.09 36.45
CA VAL A 64 -8.22 -5.05 35.43
C VAL A 64 -6.76 -4.62 35.27
N ALA A 65 -6.08 -4.30 36.38
CA ALA A 65 -4.70 -3.81 36.32
C ALA A 65 -3.70 -4.85 35.75
N PRO A 66 -3.62 -6.11 36.22
CA PRO A 66 -2.74 -7.11 35.63
C PRO A 66 -3.17 -7.52 34.20
N TRP A 67 -4.47 -7.47 33.90
CA TRP A 67 -4.98 -7.73 32.54
C TRP A 67 -4.48 -6.68 31.52
N LEU A 68 -4.60 -5.40 31.86
CA LEU A 68 -4.11 -4.31 31.02
C LEU A 68 -2.58 -4.34 30.90
N ALA A 69 -1.85 -4.71 31.96
CA ALA A 69 -0.39 -4.85 31.90
C ALA A 69 0.03 -5.94 30.90
N LEU A 70 -0.70 -7.05 30.80
CA LEU A 70 -0.45 -8.09 29.82
C LEU A 70 -0.72 -7.60 28.39
N VAL A 71 -1.80 -6.82 28.18
CA VAL A 71 -2.10 -6.22 26.86
C VAL A 71 -0.99 -5.26 26.43
N ASP A 72 -0.56 -4.37 27.33
CA ASP A 72 0.52 -3.41 27.04
C ASP A 72 1.83 -4.12 26.68
N ARG A 73 2.11 -5.23 27.34
CA ARG A 73 3.32 -6.00 27.09
C ARG A 73 3.28 -6.79 25.78
N LEU A 74 2.12 -7.32 25.41
CA LEU A 74 1.92 -8.04 24.15
C LEU A 74 1.92 -7.12 22.94
N HIS A 75 1.33 -5.91 23.06
CA HIS A 75 1.31 -4.95 21.96
C HIS A 75 2.73 -4.41 21.68
N PRO A 76 3.20 -4.32 20.43
CA PRO A 76 2.45 -4.47 19.15
C PRO A 76 2.54 -5.85 18.49
N GLN A 77 3.07 -6.86 19.17
CA GLN A 77 3.44 -8.14 18.56
C GLN A 77 2.30 -8.87 17.81
N PRO A 78 1.06 -8.98 18.34
CA PRO A 78 -0.03 -9.65 17.62
C PRO A 78 -0.36 -8.98 16.26
N VAL A 79 -0.16 -7.66 16.16
CA VAL A 79 -0.33 -6.92 14.89
C VAL A 79 0.74 -7.35 13.89
N ARG A 80 1.99 -7.43 14.33
CA ARG A 80 3.15 -7.87 13.51
C ARG A 80 3.04 -9.33 13.06
N TRP A 81 2.35 -10.15 13.83
CA TRP A 81 2.10 -11.57 13.49
C TRP A 81 0.87 -11.78 12.62
N GLY A 82 0.15 -10.72 12.23
CA GLY A 82 -1.06 -10.82 11.42
C GLY A 82 -2.31 -11.26 12.19
N GLN A 83 -2.29 -11.25 13.53
CA GLN A 83 -3.40 -11.67 14.38
C GLN A 83 -4.44 -10.56 14.57
N TRP A 84 -4.77 -9.87 13.49
CA TRP A 84 -5.53 -8.61 13.51
C TRP A 84 -6.93 -8.75 14.08
N ALA A 85 -7.69 -9.76 13.63
CA ALA A 85 -9.07 -9.95 14.07
C ALA A 85 -9.16 -10.28 15.59
N ALA A 86 -8.32 -11.20 16.06
CA ALA A 86 -8.26 -11.57 17.46
C ALA A 86 -7.84 -10.39 18.35
N TRP A 87 -6.80 -9.65 17.88
CA TRP A 87 -6.25 -8.53 18.65
C TRP A 87 -7.17 -7.32 18.69
N MET A 88 -7.95 -7.06 17.64
CA MET A 88 -8.99 -6.01 17.65
C MET A 88 -9.97 -6.19 18.80
N GLY A 89 -10.44 -7.43 19.04
CA GLY A 89 -11.31 -7.74 20.17
C GLY A 89 -10.67 -7.48 21.54
N VAL A 90 -9.36 -7.70 21.65
CA VAL A 90 -8.60 -7.41 22.88
C VAL A 90 -8.47 -5.90 23.10
N LEU A 91 -8.09 -5.14 22.06
CA LEU A 91 -7.93 -3.68 22.16
C LEU A 91 -9.23 -2.96 22.52
N ARG A 92 -10.38 -3.38 21.96
CA ARG A 92 -11.70 -2.82 22.35
C ARG A 92 -11.99 -3.05 23.83
N ARG A 93 -11.83 -4.30 24.32
CA ARG A 93 -12.01 -4.61 25.74
C ARG A 93 -11.01 -3.88 26.64
N ALA A 94 -9.78 -3.64 26.15
CA ALA A 94 -8.79 -2.86 26.88
C ALA A 94 -9.22 -1.39 27.03
N ALA A 95 -9.77 -0.81 25.97
CA ALA A 95 -10.32 0.54 26.02
C ALA A 95 -11.50 0.64 27.02
N ASP A 96 -12.43 -0.33 26.99
CA ASP A 96 -13.55 -0.37 27.95
C ASP A 96 -13.07 -0.48 29.40
N LYS A 97 -12.12 -1.38 29.68
CA LYS A 97 -11.54 -1.55 31.02
C LYS A 97 -10.77 -0.32 31.49
N ALA A 98 -10.06 0.37 30.59
CA ALA A 98 -9.39 1.62 30.92
C ALA A 98 -10.39 2.74 31.24
N ALA A 99 -11.54 2.77 30.55
CA ALA A 99 -12.65 3.68 30.86
C ALA A 99 -13.26 3.40 32.25
N GLU A 100 -13.58 2.14 32.53
CA GLU A 100 -14.09 1.71 33.85
C GLU A 100 -13.10 2.07 34.98
N ALA A 101 -11.81 1.98 34.72
CA ALA A 101 -10.74 2.35 35.67
C ALA A 101 -10.43 3.86 35.71
N ASN A 102 -11.19 4.71 35.00
CA ASN A 102 -10.98 6.16 34.90
C ASN A 102 -9.55 6.52 34.44
N GLN A 103 -9.02 5.81 33.40
CA GLN A 103 -7.69 5.99 32.85
C GLN A 103 -7.77 6.52 31.39
N PRO A 104 -8.16 7.80 31.17
CA PRO A 104 -8.43 8.33 29.82
C PRO A 104 -7.22 8.27 28.89
N ALA A 105 -6.01 8.46 29.39
CA ALA A 105 -4.78 8.36 28.60
C ALA A 105 -4.55 6.93 28.05
N ARG A 106 -4.80 5.91 28.87
CA ARG A 106 -4.70 4.50 28.47
C ARG A 106 -5.83 4.09 27.53
N GLN A 107 -7.06 4.54 27.81
CA GLN A 107 -8.19 4.34 26.91
C GLN A 107 -7.89 4.91 25.53
N ALA A 108 -7.35 6.15 25.46
CA ALA A 108 -6.93 6.80 24.22
C ALA A 108 -5.88 5.96 23.48
N GLU A 109 -4.91 5.37 24.18
CA GLU A 109 -3.86 4.56 23.56
C GLU A 109 -4.42 3.29 22.91
N TYR A 110 -5.33 2.58 23.56
CA TYR A 110 -5.96 1.39 22.97
C TYR A 110 -6.86 1.73 21.79
N LEU A 111 -7.59 2.84 21.84
CA LEU A 111 -8.39 3.33 20.71
C LEU A 111 -7.50 3.76 19.53
N ALA A 112 -6.36 4.42 19.80
CA ALA A 112 -5.41 4.77 18.76
C ALA A 112 -4.85 3.53 18.05
N TYR A 113 -4.49 2.49 18.79
CA TYR A 113 -4.05 1.21 18.23
C TYR A 113 -5.17 0.49 17.47
N ALA A 114 -6.41 0.53 17.97
CA ALA A 114 -7.55 -0.03 17.27
C ALA A 114 -7.84 0.71 15.96
N ALA A 115 -7.72 2.05 15.94
CA ALA A 115 -7.88 2.85 14.72
C ALA A 115 -6.83 2.50 13.66
N ALA A 116 -5.56 2.36 14.04
CA ALA A 116 -4.50 1.92 13.13
C ALA A 116 -4.78 0.52 12.54
N LEU A 117 -5.31 -0.39 13.36
CA LEU A 117 -5.68 -1.74 12.91
C LEU A 117 -6.90 -1.75 11.98
N LEU A 118 -7.88 -0.88 12.22
CA LEU A 118 -9.02 -0.67 11.32
C LEU A 118 -8.60 -0.15 9.95
N LEU A 119 -7.58 0.72 9.88
CA LEU A 119 -6.99 1.15 8.61
C LEU A 119 -6.40 -0.04 7.84
N ASN A 120 -5.62 -0.89 8.51
CA ASN A 120 -5.01 -2.07 7.88
C ASN A 120 -6.05 -3.05 7.32
N THR A 121 -7.25 -3.07 7.92
CA THR A 121 -8.37 -3.91 7.46
C THR A 121 -9.32 -3.20 6.48
N GLY A 122 -9.02 -1.95 6.07
CA GLY A 122 -9.79 -1.18 5.11
C GLY A 122 -11.09 -0.58 5.65
N GLN A 123 -11.32 -0.60 6.97
CA GLN A 123 -12.52 -0.06 7.61
C GLN A 123 -12.37 1.45 7.90
N LEU A 124 -12.26 2.26 6.83
CA LEU A 124 -11.82 3.65 6.90
C LEU A 124 -12.71 4.55 7.77
N ALA A 125 -14.04 4.43 7.65
CA ALA A 125 -14.97 5.24 8.44
C ALA A 125 -14.86 4.92 9.95
N ALA A 126 -14.87 3.63 10.29
CA ALA A 126 -14.71 3.18 11.68
C ALA A 126 -13.33 3.56 12.25
N ALA A 127 -12.27 3.51 11.43
CA ALA A 127 -10.94 3.96 11.81
C ALA A 127 -10.93 5.45 12.18
N LEU A 128 -11.55 6.29 11.34
CA LEU A 128 -11.62 7.74 11.57
C LEU A 128 -12.40 8.08 12.85
N ASP A 129 -13.56 7.45 13.06
CA ASP A 129 -14.38 7.70 14.26
C ASP A 129 -13.65 7.25 15.54
N THR A 130 -13.03 6.05 15.51
CA THR A 130 -12.24 5.52 16.63
C THR A 130 -11.02 6.40 16.93
N ALA A 131 -10.32 6.88 15.88
CA ALA A 131 -9.18 7.77 16.04
C ALA A 131 -9.58 9.13 16.66
N ARG A 132 -10.69 9.73 16.20
CA ARG A 132 -11.20 11.01 16.75
C ARG A 132 -11.56 10.88 18.22
N GLU A 133 -12.19 9.78 18.64
CA GLU A 133 -12.46 9.54 20.05
C GLU A 133 -11.16 9.34 20.84
N GLY A 134 -10.19 8.60 20.28
CA GLY A 134 -8.85 8.46 20.86
C GLY A 134 -8.14 9.80 21.04
N MET A 135 -8.19 10.69 20.04
CA MET A 135 -7.62 12.04 20.13
C MET A 135 -8.26 12.87 21.25
N ARG A 136 -9.59 12.90 21.31
CA ARG A 136 -10.34 13.65 22.36
C ARG A 136 -9.95 13.18 23.77
N LEU A 137 -9.82 11.87 23.97
CA LEU A 137 -9.41 11.29 25.25
C LEU A 137 -7.93 11.54 25.56
N ALA A 138 -7.05 11.53 24.52
CA ALA A 138 -5.64 11.83 24.67
C ALA A 138 -5.41 13.30 25.10
N GLU A 139 -6.15 14.23 24.54
CA GLU A 139 -6.13 15.64 24.95
C GLU A 139 -6.58 15.81 26.40
N HIS A 140 -7.72 15.20 26.77
CA HIS A 140 -8.22 15.20 28.13
C HIS A 140 -7.23 14.57 29.13
N GLY A 141 -6.64 13.45 28.78
CA GLY A 141 -5.62 12.75 29.57
C GLY A 141 -4.22 13.36 29.48
N ARG A 142 -4.01 14.45 28.72
CA ARG A 142 -2.71 15.11 28.45
C ARG A 142 -1.63 14.13 27.97
N ALA A 143 -1.99 13.21 27.08
CA ALA A 143 -1.16 12.09 26.64
C ALA A 143 -0.72 12.28 25.17
N ALA A 144 0.53 12.71 24.97
CA ALA A 144 1.07 13.04 23.65
C ALA A 144 1.21 11.81 22.73
N TRP A 145 1.59 10.65 23.27
CA TRP A 145 1.76 9.43 22.46
C TRP A 145 0.45 8.97 21.78
N PRO A 146 -0.65 8.70 22.51
CA PRO A 146 -1.89 8.30 21.86
C PRO A 146 -2.47 9.38 20.96
N LEU A 147 -2.25 10.68 21.25
CA LEU A 147 -2.65 11.76 20.36
C LEU A 147 -1.93 11.67 19.01
N ALA A 148 -0.62 11.43 19.01
CA ALA A 148 0.16 11.31 17.78
C ALA A 148 -0.27 10.09 16.94
N VAL A 149 -0.47 8.94 17.59
CA VAL A 149 -0.90 7.69 16.91
C VAL A 149 -2.33 7.85 16.35
N ALA A 150 -3.25 8.37 17.14
CA ALA A 150 -4.64 8.59 16.70
C ALA A 150 -4.72 9.66 15.61
N GLY A 151 -4.00 10.79 15.76
CA GLY A 151 -3.95 11.86 14.78
C GLY A 151 -3.37 11.41 13.44
N GLY A 152 -2.27 10.64 13.48
CA GLY A 152 -1.69 10.01 12.29
C GLY A 152 -2.67 9.06 11.61
N SER A 153 -3.32 8.18 12.40
CA SER A 153 -4.32 7.25 11.87
C SER A 153 -5.53 7.96 11.26
N ALA A 154 -6.03 9.02 11.91
CA ALA A 154 -7.15 9.81 11.38
C ALA A 154 -6.78 10.52 10.07
N ALA A 155 -5.57 11.10 10.00
CA ALA A 155 -5.07 11.75 8.79
C ALA A 155 -4.89 10.75 7.63
N ALA A 156 -4.33 9.56 7.92
CA ALA A 156 -4.22 8.47 6.96
C ALA A 156 -5.60 8.01 6.45
N GLY A 157 -6.59 7.89 7.34
CA GLY A 157 -7.97 7.55 7.00
C GLY A 157 -8.61 8.60 6.09
N LEU A 158 -8.48 9.89 6.42
CA LEU A 158 -8.98 10.99 5.59
C LEU A 158 -8.30 11.01 4.22
N ARG A 159 -6.99 10.80 4.16
CA ARG A 159 -6.23 10.71 2.91
C ARG A 159 -6.70 9.54 2.04
N ALA A 160 -6.96 8.37 2.65
CA ALA A 160 -7.50 7.19 1.96
C ALA A 160 -8.92 7.42 1.42
N MET A 161 -9.70 8.30 2.07
CA MET A 161 -11.02 8.76 1.60
C MET A 161 -10.95 9.92 0.60
N ALA A 162 -9.75 10.29 0.10
CA ALA A 162 -9.50 11.45 -0.76
C ALA A 162 -9.91 12.82 -0.14
N ARG A 163 -10.04 12.91 1.19
CA ARG A 163 -10.36 14.14 1.94
C ARG A 163 -9.07 14.87 2.34
N TYR A 164 -8.29 15.28 1.35
CA TYR A 164 -6.90 15.72 1.53
C TYR A 164 -6.73 16.99 2.34
N ASP A 165 -7.60 17.98 2.13
CA ASP A 165 -7.54 19.27 2.87
C ASP A 165 -7.86 19.05 4.35
N GLU A 166 -8.81 18.18 4.66
CA GLU A 166 -9.12 17.82 6.05
C GLU A 166 -7.97 17.03 6.70
N ALA A 167 -7.31 16.15 5.94
CA ALA A 167 -6.14 15.43 6.43
C ALA A 167 -5.00 16.40 6.76
N GLN A 168 -4.73 17.40 5.88
CA GLN A 168 -3.71 18.43 6.13
C GLN A 168 -4.05 19.26 7.38
N ALA A 169 -5.28 19.76 7.46
CA ALA A 169 -5.72 20.54 8.62
C ALA A 169 -5.58 19.75 9.94
N LEU A 170 -5.89 18.45 9.91
CA LEU A 170 -5.78 17.57 11.06
C LEU A 170 -4.32 17.34 11.49
N VAL A 171 -3.40 17.13 10.53
CA VAL A 171 -1.96 17.01 10.82
C VAL A 171 -1.45 18.28 11.47
N ASP A 172 -1.80 19.46 10.92
CA ASP A 172 -1.37 20.76 11.46
C ASP A 172 -1.92 20.99 12.87
N GLN A 173 -3.21 20.74 13.09
CA GLN A 173 -3.84 20.86 14.41
C GLN A 173 -3.20 19.91 15.41
N THR A 174 -3.02 18.64 15.06
CA THR A 174 -2.41 17.62 15.95
C THR A 174 -0.99 18.03 16.33
N ARG A 175 -0.21 18.56 15.38
CA ARG A 175 1.16 19.04 15.62
C ARG A 175 1.17 20.20 16.62
N VAL A 176 0.27 21.17 16.48
CA VAL A 176 0.13 22.29 17.44
C VAL A 176 -0.23 21.77 18.83
N THR A 177 -1.22 20.88 18.94
CA THR A 177 -1.63 20.32 20.23
C THR A 177 -0.49 19.53 20.90
N LEU A 178 0.28 18.75 20.13
CA LEU A 178 1.43 18.00 20.67
C LEU A 178 2.48 18.91 21.33
N THR A 179 2.70 20.13 20.83
CA THR A 179 3.66 21.07 21.45
C THR A 179 3.22 21.57 22.83
N GLN A 180 1.92 21.43 23.17
CA GLN A 180 1.33 21.86 24.43
C GLN A 180 1.27 20.73 25.48
N LEU A 181 1.62 19.50 25.08
CA LEU A 181 1.59 18.33 25.94
C LEU A 181 3.00 17.95 26.42
N PRO A 182 3.12 17.29 27.59
CA PRO A 182 4.40 16.76 28.04
C PRO A 182 4.90 15.69 27.03
N PRO A 183 6.22 15.68 26.71
CA PRO A 183 6.79 14.71 25.80
C PRO A 183 6.61 13.29 26.37
N PRO A 184 6.32 12.29 25.50
CA PRO A 184 6.19 10.91 25.97
C PRO A 184 7.54 10.31 26.33
N HIS A 185 7.54 9.36 27.25
CA HIS A 185 8.70 8.54 27.61
C HIS A 185 8.57 7.13 27.06
N PRO A 186 9.68 6.48 26.66
CA PRO A 186 11.07 6.96 26.59
C PRO A 186 11.30 7.97 25.44
N PRO A 187 12.50 8.60 25.32
CA PRO A 187 12.81 9.56 24.25
C PRO A 187 12.55 9.06 22.83
N ALA A 188 12.74 7.77 22.58
CA ALA A 188 12.39 7.13 21.31
C ALA A 188 10.90 7.30 20.96
N ARG A 189 10.01 7.19 21.95
CA ARG A 189 8.56 7.42 21.78
C ARG A 189 8.23 8.88 21.45
N ALA A 190 8.98 9.83 22.02
CA ALA A 190 8.84 11.25 21.71
C ALA A 190 9.26 11.58 20.27
N ALA A 191 10.40 11.01 19.83
CA ALA A 191 10.86 11.14 18.46
C ALA A 191 9.88 10.53 17.47
N LEU A 192 9.34 9.35 17.77
CA LEU A 192 8.37 8.66 16.94
C LEU A 192 7.02 9.40 16.86
N ALA A 193 6.55 9.99 17.96
CA ALA A 193 5.32 10.79 17.97
C ALA A 193 5.35 11.95 16.96
N ALA A 194 6.49 12.66 16.89
CA ALA A 194 6.70 13.69 15.88
C ALA A 194 6.80 13.08 14.46
N ALA A 195 7.52 11.97 14.34
CA ALA A 195 7.76 11.30 13.06
C ALA A 195 6.48 10.77 12.40
N LEU A 196 5.51 10.30 13.18
CA LEU A 196 4.22 9.82 12.64
C LEU A 196 3.50 10.91 11.84
N LEU A 197 3.50 12.14 12.32
CA LEU A 197 2.91 13.27 11.59
C LEU A 197 3.77 13.71 10.41
N ASP A 198 5.11 13.60 10.51
CA ASP A 198 6.00 13.88 9.39
C ASP A 198 5.80 12.86 8.25
N LEU A 199 5.57 11.59 8.57
CA LEU A 199 5.24 10.54 7.59
C LEU A 199 3.93 10.84 6.85
N GLU A 200 2.87 11.23 7.57
CA GLU A 200 1.62 11.63 6.93
C GLU A 200 1.78 12.92 6.11
N GLN A 201 2.60 13.87 6.57
CA GLN A 201 2.92 15.08 5.81
C GLN A 201 3.65 14.77 4.50
N MET A 202 4.58 13.80 4.51
CA MET A 202 5.24 13.32 3.28
C MET A 202 4.23 12.80 2.26
N ASP A 203 3.29 11.96 2.69
CA ASP A 203 2.25 11.43 1.82
C ASP A 203 1.30 12.52 1.30
N LEU A 204 0.96 13.52 2.13
CA LEU A 204 0.17 14.67 1.70
C LEU A 204 0.93 15.54 0.68
N HIS A 205 2.22 15.79 0.90
CA HIS A 205 3.06 16.50 -0.09
C HIS A 205 3.09 15.75 -1.42
N ARG A 206 3.23 14.43 -1.40
CA ARG A 206 3.15 13.60 -2.61
C ARG A 206 1.78 13.75 -3.30
N THR A 207 0.69 13.68 -2.54
CA THR A 207 -0.67 13.82 -3.05
C THR A 207 -0.91 15.19 -3.70
N PHE A 208 -0.38 16.25 -3.09
CA PHE A 208 -0.43 17.62 -3.64
C PHE A 208 0.63 17.89 -4.73
N LYS A 209 1.30 16.86 -5.23
CA LYS A 209 2.38 16.96 -6.25
C LYS A 209 3.56 17.86 -5.83
N ARG A 210 3.80 18.01 -4.52
CA ARG A 210 4.93 18.76 -3.94
C ARG A 210 6.09 17.81 -3.66
N LEU A 211 6.62 17.16 -4.72
CA LEU A 211 7.59 16.08 -4.59
C LEU A 211 8.90 16.52 -3.92
N ASP A 212 9.40 17.72 -4.24
CA ASP A 212 10.63 18.25 -3.63
C ASP A 212 10.49 18.40 -2.10
N ALA A 213 9.33 18.88 -1.64
CA ALA A 213 9.05 19.00 -0.21
C ALA A 213 8.93 17.62 0.47
N ALA A 214 8.33 16.65 -0.21
CA ALA A 214 8.23 15.29 0.30
C ALA A 214 9.61 14.62 0.39
N LEU A 215 10.47 14.78 -0.62
CA LEU A 215 11.85 14.29 -0.64
C LEU A 215 12.67 14.89 0.49
N ALA A 216 12.70 16.23 0.60
CA ALA A 216 13.45 16.94 1.64
C ALA A 216 13.03 16.49 3.06
N LEU A 217 11.72 16.28 3.28
CA LEU A 217 11.22 15.78 4.56
C LEU A 217 11.69 14.34 4.83
N GLY A 218 11.66 13.45 3.84
CA GLY A 218 12.11 12.06 3.94
C GLY A 218 13.62 11.95 4.17
N GLU A 219 14.42 12.77 3.49
CA GLU A 219 15.87 12.85 3.67
C GLU A 219 16.27 13.32 5.07
N ALA A 220 15.49 14.23 5.67
CA ALA A 220 15.70 14.69 7.04
C ALA A 220 15.19 13.68 8.08
N LEU A 221 14.04 13.05 7.85
CA LEU A 221 13.35 12.20 8.81
C LEU A 221 14.09 10.89 9.08
N VAL A 222 14.49 10.18 8.04
CA VAL A 222 15.07 8.82 8.19
C VAL A 222 16.40 8.85 8.98
N PRO A 223 17.38 9.71 8.67
CA PRO A 223 18.60 9.81 9.49
C PRO A 223 18.32 10.27 10.93
N ARG A 224 17.36 11.18 11.14
CA ARG A 224 16.95 11.65 12.47
C ARG A 224 16.42 10.48 13.31
N LEU A 225 15.54 9.62 12.76
CA LEU A 225 15.02 8.45 13.46
C LEU A 225 16.10 7.40 13.70
N ALA A 226 16.96 7.14 12.72
CA ALA A 226 18.06 6.16 12.84
C ALA A 226 19.07 6.52 13.93
N ALA A 227 19.23 7.81 14.25
CA ALA A 227 20.10 8.30 15.31
C ALA A 227 19.49 8.18 16.73
N VAL A 228 18.19 7.85 16.85
CA VAL A 228 17.51 7.76 18.15
C VAL A 228 17.83 6.43 18.82
N ALA A 229 18.49 6.49 19.99
CA ALA A 229 18.76 5.29 20.78
C ALA A 229 17.47 4.60 21.22
N GLY A 230 17.36 3.29 20.95
CA GLY A 230 16.20 2.48 21.32
C GLY A 230 14.99 2.66 20.40
N ILE A 231 15.16 3.24 19.19
CA ILE A 231 14.10 3.22 18.17
C ILE A 231 13.78 1.76 17.78
N ASP A 232 12.52 1.43 17.69
CA ASP A 232 12.11 0.10 17.22
C ASP A 232 12.48 -0.06 15.72
N PRO A 233 13.17 -1.15 15.33
CA PRO A 233 13.47 -1.41 13.91
C PRO A 233 12.24 -1.39 13.02
N HIS A 234 11.05 -1.78 13.51
CA HIS A 234 9.80 -1.71 12.77
C HIS A 234 9.44 -0.27 12.38
N ASP A 235 9.59 0.69 13.32
CA ASP A 235 9.22 2.09 13.07
C ASP A 235 10.19 2.76 12.08
N LEU A 236 11.48 2.44 12.21
CA LEU A 236 12.49 2.90 11.24
C LEU A 236 12.24 2.30 9.85
N ALA A 237 11.84 1.01 9.77
CA ALA A 237 11.49 0.37 8.51
C ALA A 237 10.31 1.07 7.82
N ASN A 238 9.28 1.44 8.57
CA ASN A 238 8.14 2.20 8.03
C ASN A 238 8.58 3.54 7.43
N ALA A 239 9.52 4.23 8.07
CA ALA A 239 10.05 5.49 7.53
C ALA A 239 10.81 5.26 6.20
N TYR A 240 11.59 4.19 6.10
CA TYR A 240 12.25 3.79 4.84
C TYR A 240 11.23 3.47 3.75
N VAL A 241 10.17 2.70 4.02
CA VAL A 241 9.10 2.38 3.04
C VAL A 241 8.43 3.64 2.52
N ARG A 242 8.08 4.58 3.42
CA ARG A 242 7.46 5.86 3.03
C ARG A 242 8.39 6.70 2.16
N ARG A 243 9.67 6.81 2.55
CA ARG A 243 10.67 7.53 1.74
C ARG A 243 10.88 6.85 0.38
N ALA A 244 10.99 5.52 0.34
CA ALA A 244 11.11 4.77 -0.90
C ALA A 244 9.99 5.06 -1.89
N THR A 245 8.75 5.21 -1.40
CA THR A 245 7.60 5.57 -2.26
C THR A 245 7.79 6.94 -2.91
N ILE A 246 8.29 7.94 -2.17
CA ILE A 246 8.54 9.28 -2.70
C ILE A 246 9.68 9.24 -3.74
N VAL A 247 10.78 8.58 -3.37
CA VAL A 247 11.97 8.39 -4.21
C VAL A 247 11.61 7.66 -5.51
N TRP A 248 10.76 6.64 -5.42
CA TRP A 248 10.24 5.91 -6.59
C TRP A 248 9.43 6.81 -7.53
N VAL A 249 8.47 7.58 -6.99
CA VAL A 249 7.66 8.53 -7.79
C VAL A 249 8.54 9.60 -8.45
N SER A 250 9.68 9.95 -7.83
CA SER A 250 10.67 10.87 -8.39
C SER A 250 11.57 10.24 -9.46
N GLY A 251 11.36 8.96 -9.81
CA GLY A 251 12.14 8.24 -10.83
C GLY A 251 13.50 7.70 -10.34
N GLN A 252 13.83 7.83 -9.07
CA GLN A 252 15.10 7.38 -8.48
C GLN A 252 15.00 5.90 -8.06
N TYR A 253 14.79 5.00 -9.01
CA TYR A 253 14.45 3.60 -8.77
C TYR A 253 15.50 2.83 -7.97
N ALA A 254 16.79 3.06 -8.20
CA ALA A 254 17.87 2.39 -7.46
C ALA A 254 17.85 2.75 -5.97
N ALA A 255 17.69 4.04 -5.65
CA ALA A 255 17.60 4.51 -4.27
C ALA A 255 16.32 4.01 -3.56
N ALA A 256 15.19 3.94 -4.28
CA ALA A 256 13.96 3.35 -3.76
C ALA A 256 14.13 1.85 -3.45
N ALA A 257 14.83 1.10 -4.31
CA ALA A 257 15.12 -0.30 -4.09
C ALA A 257 16.01 -0.51 -2.85
N ASP A 258 17.05 0.32 -2.66
CA ASP A 258 17.91 0.27 -1.47
C ASP A 258 17.13 0.51 -0.18
N ASP A 259 16.24 1.50 -0.17
CA ASP A 259 15.39 1.80 0.99
C ASP A 259 14.46 0.63 1.33
N LEU A 260 13.83 0.02 0.33
CA LEU A 260 12.92 -1.11 0.53
C LEU A 260 13.66 -2.36 1.02
N GLN A 261 14.88 -2.61 0.53
CA GLN A 261 15.72 -3.70 1.02
C GLN A 261 16.10 -3.48 2.50
N ARG A 262 16.50 -2.26 2.88
CA ARG A 262 16.76 -1.90 4.28
C ARG A 262 15.53 -2.08 5.15
N ALA A 263 14.35 -1.62 4.67
CA ALA A 263 13.09 -1.78 5.38
C ALA A 263 12.76 -3.27 5.62
N ALA A 264 12.90 -4.12 4.61
CA ALA A 264 12.64 -5.56 4.73
C ALA A 264 13.54 -6.23 5.77
N VAL A 265 14.84 -5.86 5.82
CA VAL A 265 15.77 -6.34 6.85
C VAL A 265 15.35 -5.90 8.25
N LEU A 266 15.00 -4.62 8.43
CA LEU A 266 14.57 -4.06 9.71
C LEU A 266 13.25 -4.68 10.20
N PHE A 267 12.28 -4.90 9.32
CA PHE A 267 11.04 -5.60 9.67
C PHE A 267 11.32 -7.03 10.15
N ARG A 268 12.23 -7.77 9.50
CA ARG A 268 12.63 -9.11 9.97
C ARG A 268 13.32 -9.05 11.33
N GLN A 269 14.16 -8.06 11.59
CA GLN A 269 14.78 -7.84 12.91
C GLN A 269 13.71 -7.56 13.98
N ALA A 270 12.65 -6.85 13.64
CA ALA A 270 11.51 -6.60 14.53
C ALA A 270 10.58 -7.82 14.69
N GLY A 271 10.84 -8.93 13.99
CA GLY A 271 9.98 -10.11 13.99
C GLY A 271 8.70 -9.94 13.13
N ASP A 272 8.62 -8.90 12.31
CA ASP A 272 7.48 -8.63 11.43
C ASP A 272 7.77 -9.13 10.00
N VAL A 273 7.60 -10.46 9.82
CA VAL A 273 7.82 -11.11 8.53
C VAL A 273 6.78 -10.65 7.49
N LEU A 274 5.57 -10.33 7.93
CA LEU A 274 4.49 -9.86 7.04
C LEU A 274 4.84 -8.52 6.41
N GLN A 275 5.24 -7.53 7.21
CA GLN A 275 5.64 -6.23 6.69
C GLN A 275 6.94 -6.30 5.87
N ALA A 276 7.85 -7.21 6.21
CA ALA A 276 9.01 -7.48 5.37
C ALA A 276 8.60 -7.95 3.97
N THR A 277 7.62 -8.86 3.89
CA THR A 277 7.10 -9.34 2.61
C THR A 277 6.40 -8.22 1.82
N PHE A 278 5.67 -7.32 2.50
CA PHE A 278 5.04 -6.18 1.82
C PHE A 278 6.06 -5.12 1.37
N ALA A 279 7.14 -4.91 2.12
CA ALA A 279 8.24 -4.07 1.66
C ALA A 279 8.91 -4.67 0.40
N GLU A 280 9.06 -5.98 0.35
CA GLU A 280 9.55 -6.70 -0.84
C GLU A 280 8.55 -6.66 -1.99
N ALA A 281 7.24 -6.65 -1.73
CA ALA A 281 6.22 -6.41 -2.76
C ALA A 281 6.35 -5.02 -3.38
N ASN A 282 6.62 -3.99 -2.56
CA ASN A 282 6.93 -2.65 -3.07
C ASN A 282 8.23 -2.63 -3.88
N LEU A 283 9.24 -3.42 -3.49
CA LEU A 283 10.43 -3.64 -4.32
C LEU A 283 10.06 -4.28 -5.67
N GLY A 284 9.07 -5.17 -5.71
CA GLY A 284 8.48 -5.71 -6.94
C GLY A 284 7.91 -4.60 -7.83
N THR A 285 7.23 -3.58 -7.27
CA THR A 285 6.75 -2.41 -8.03
C THR A 285 7.92 -1.60 -8.61
N VAL A 286 9.00 -1.42 -7.85
CA VAL A 286 10.22 -0.76 -8.34
C VAL A 286 10.83 -1.55 -9.50
N TYR A 287 10.93 -2.88 -9.38
CA TYR A 287 11.42 -3.72 -10.48
C TYR A 287 10.51 -3.68 -11.72
N TYR A 288 9.20 -3.59 -11.53
CA TYR A 288 8.28 -3.36 -12.65
C TYR A 288 8.61 -2.06 -13.39
N SER A 289 8.81 -0.96 -12.65
CA SER A 289 9.19 0.35 -13.23
C SER A 289 10.55 0.31 -13.94
N MET A 290 11.46 -0.57 -13.50
CA MET A 290 12.73 -0.86 -14.16
C MET A 290 12.60 -1.88 -15.31
N SER A 291 11.39 -2.27 -15.67
CA SER A 291 11.06 -3.33 -16.65
C SER A 291 11.70 -4.70 -16.33
N ARG A 292 11.94 -4.99 -15.05
CA ARG A 292 12.45 -6.27 -14.54
C ARG A 292 11.29 -7.15 -14.08
N TYR A 293 10.47 -7.61 -15.02
CA TYR A 293 9.17 -8.23 -14.75
C TYR A 293 9.24 -9.58 -14.03
N GLY A 294 10.27 -10.40 -14.27
CA GLY A 294 10.43 -11.68 -13.56
C GLY A 294 10.58 -11.53 -12.04
N PRO A 295 11.55 -10.74 -11.53
CA PRO A 295 11.61 -10.39 -10.12
C PRO A 295 10.34 -9.73 -9.58
N ALA A 296 9.72 -8.81 -10.36
CA ALA A 296 8.48 -8.16 -9.97
C ALA A 296 7.35 -9.17 -9.72
N GLU A 297 7.13 -10.11 -10.66
CA GLU A 297 6.14 -11.20 -10.54
C GLU A 297 6.40 -12.03 -9.27
N ALA A 298 7.64 -12.44 -9.03
CA ALA A 298 7.99 -13.28 -7.89
C ALA A 298 7.66 -12.63 -6.54
N TYR A 299 8.02 -11.35 -6.35
CA TYR A 299 7.73 -10.60 -5.13
C TYR A 299 6.22 -10.38 -4.94
N LYS A 300 5.51 -10.03 -6.01
CA LYS A 300 4.05 -9.84 -5.95
C LYS A 300 3.29 -11.12 -5.61
N LEU A 301 3.67 -12.25 -6.20
CA LEU A 301 3.07 -13.56 -5.86
C LEU A 301 3.36 -13.97 -4.40
N ALA A 302 4.54 -13.65 -3.86
CA ALA A 302 4.84 -13.89 -2.45
C ALA A 302 3.95 -13.04 -1.54
N ALA A 303 3.73 -11.77 -1.89
CA ALA A 303 2.87 -10.87 -1.14
C ALA A 303 1.39 -11.29 -1.18
N VAL A 304 0.89 -11.78 -2.32
CA VAL A 304 -0.47 -12.34 -2.43
C VAL A 304 -0.65 -13.47 -1.43
N ARG A 305 0.27 -14.45 -1.40
CA ARG A 305 0.18 -15.57 -0.45
C ARG A 305 0.16 -15.10 1.01
N ALA A 306 1.07 -14.19 1.36
CA ALA A 306 1.13 -13.65 2.72
C ALA A 306 -0.13 -12.85 3.09
N ALA A 307 -0.69 -12.08 2.16
CA ALA A 307 -1.91 -11.30 2.38
C ALA A 307 -3.15 -12.21 2.49
N GLU A 308 -3.22 -13.30 1.73
CA GLU A 308 -4.30 -14.32 1.84
C GLU A 308 -4.27 -15.00 3.21
N GLU A 309 -3.10 -15.39 3.72
CA GLU A 309 -2.94 -16.04 5.02
C GLU A 309 -3.49 -15.20 6.18
N VAL A 310 -3.35 -13.87 6.12
CA VAL A 310 -3.80 -12.96 7.17
C VAL A 310 -5.08 -12.21 6.81
N ASN A 311 -5.71 -12.53 5.67
CA ASN A 311 -6.89 -11.85 5.14
C ASN A 311 -6.71 -10.32 5.01
N ALA A 312 -5.54 -9.88 4.53
CA ALA A 312 -5.22 -8.48 4.28
C ALA A 312 -5.87 -7.98 2.99
N ARG A 313 -7.20 -7.85 2.98
CA ARG A 313 -8.02 -7.61 1.78
C ARG A 313 -7.61 -6.36 1.00
N ALA A 314 -7.32 -5.26 1.68
CA ALA A 314 -6.86 -4.02 1.03
C ALA A 314 -5.52 -4.22 0.30
N GLN A 315 -4.59 -4.97 0.89
CA GLN A 315 -3.32 -5.32 0.26
C GLN A 315 -3.53 -6.21 -0.96
N LEU A 316 -4.41 -7.22 -0.86
CA LEU A 316 -4.73 -8.11 -2.00
C LEU A 316 -5.23 -7.35 -3.23
N VAL A 317 -6.06 -6.30 -3.06
CA VAL A 317 -6.51 -5.46 -4.19
C VAL A 317 -5.31 -4.85 -4.92
N SER A 318 -4.35 -4.29 -4.18
CA SER A 318 -3.15 -3.69 -4.76
C SER A 318 -2.30 -4.73 -5.49
N GLU A 319 -2.02 -5.88 -4.85
CA GLU A 319 -1.17 -6.91 -5.42
C GLU A 319 -1.79 -7.55 -6.68
N PHE A 320 -3.12 -7.76 -6.70
CA PHE A 320 -3.81 -8.25 -7.90
C PHE A 320 -3.73 -7.26 -9.06
N GLY A 321 -3.85 -5.96 -8.76
CA GLY A 321 -3.71 -4.92 -9.78
C GLY A 321 -2.30 -4.85 -10.38
N ASP A 322 -1.29 -4.97 -9.54
CA ASP A 322 0.10 -4.97 -9.98
C ASP A 322 0.45 -6.23 -10.79
N LEU A 323 -0.04 -7.41 -10.38
CA LEU A 323 0.11 -8.63 -11.16
C LEU A 323 -0.61 -8.53 -12.50
N GLY A 324 -1.81 -7.94 -12.55
CA GLY A 324 -2.50 -7.64 -13.80
C GLY A 324 -1.63 -6.82 -14.76
N ALA A 325 -1.03 -5.73 -14.27
CA ALA A 325 -0.12 -4.89 -15.07
C ALA A 325 1.16 -5.63 -15.51
N ILE A 326 1.76 -6.43 -14.61
CA ILE A 326 2.93 -7.25 -14.92
C ILE A 326 2.59 -8.26 -16.03
N TYR A 327 1.45 -8.94 -15.96
CA TYR A 327 1.06 -9.91 -16.98
C TYR A 327 0.71 -9.25 -18.33
N ILE A 328 0.14 -8.04 -18.32
CA ILE A 328 0.01 -7.22 -19.54
C ILE A 328 1.40 -6.95 -20.13
N ALA A 329 2.36 -6.49 -19.34
CA ALA A 329 3.71 -6.22 -19.82
C ALA A 329 4.42 -7.47 -20.35
N LEU A 330 4.15 -8.64 -19.76
CA LEU A 330 4.66 -9.94 -20.23
C LEU A 330 3.93 -10.48 -21.48
N GLY A 331 2.82 -9.88 -21.90
CA GLY A 331 1.97 -10.37 -23.00
C GLY A 331 1.12 -11.60 -22.62
N ARG A 332 0.87 -11.84 -21.33
CA ARG A 332 0.09 -12.96 -20.78
C ARG A 332 -1.34 -12.51 -20.48
N MET A 333 -2.15 -12.24 -21.51
CA MET A 333 -3.44 -11.56 -21.38
C MET A 333 -4.48 -12.35 -20.57
N GLU A 334 -4.52 -13.69 -20.65
CA GLU A 334 -5.43 -14.53 -19.84
C GLU A 334 -5.11 -14.42 -18.34
N ALA A 335 -3.82 -14.44 -17.98
CA ALA A 335 -3.41 -14.26 -16.59
C ALA A 335 -3.72 -12.83 -16.09
N ALA A 336 -3.51 -11.82 -16.93
CA ALA A 336 -3.89 -10.44 -16.62
C ALA A 336 -5.40 -10.34 -16.37
N LEU A 337 -6.23 -11.00 -17.18
CA LEU A 337 -7.69 -11.02 -17.02
C LEU A 337 -8.11 -11.69 -15.70
N ASP A 338 -7.47 -12.78 -15.31
CA ASP A 338 -7.76 -13.46 -14.03
C ASP A 338 -7.51 -12.55 -12.84
N TYR A 339 -6.31 -11.97 -12.74
CA TYR A 339 -5.95 -11.11 -11.62
C TYR A 339 -6.75 -9.79 -11.59
N THR A 340 -7.04 -9.20 -12.74
CA THR A 340 -7.89 -7.99 -12.80
C THR A 340 -9.33 -8.27 -12.41
N ASN A 341 -9.89 -9.44 -12.72
CA ASN A 341 -11.21 -9.86 -12.24
C ASN A 341 -11.22 -10.00 -10.71
N ARG A 342 -10.21 -10.64 -10.11
CA ARG A 342 -10.07 -10.76 -8.65
C ARG A 342 -9.95 -9.38 -7.99
N MET A 343 -9.17 -8.49 -8.58
CA MET A 343 -9.02 -7.11 -8.14
C MET A 343 -10.35 -6.36 -8.13
N ILE A 344 -11.07 -6.38 -9.27
CA ILE A 344 -12.34 -5.66 -9.44
C ILE A 344 -13.39 -6.16 -8.43
N ALA A 345 -13.52 -7.48 -8.27
CA ALA A 345 -14.47 -8.06 -7.33
C ALA A 345 -14.18 -7.58 -5.90
N LEU A 346 -12.92 -7.66 -5.47
CA LEU A 346 -12.53 -7.28 -4.12
C LEU A 346 -12.58 -5.76 -3.88
N ALA A 347 -12.19 -4.94 -4.88
CA ALA A 347 -12.30 -3.49 -4.82
C ALA A 347 -13.74 -3.02 -4.70
N ALA A 348 -14.68 -3.64 -5.43
CA ALA A 348 -16.10 -3.36 -5.34
C ALA A 348 -16.67 -3.69 -3.95
N GLU A 349 -16.30 -4.84 -3.38
CA GLU A 349 -16.72 -5.22 -2.02
C GLU A 349 -16.20 -4.25 -0.94
N LEU A 350 -15.01 -3.69 -1.14
CA LEU A 350 -14.40 -2.73 -0.22
C LEU A 350 -14.83 -1.27 -0.47
N GLY A 351 -15.60 -1.00 -1.52
CA GLY A 351 -15.97 0.36 -1.92
C GLY A 351 -14.77 1.21 -2.35
N ASN A 352 -13.74 0.59 -2.91
CA ASN A 352 -12.51 1.29 -3.33
C ASN A 352 -12.59 1.68 -4.81
N ASP A 353 -13.23 2.81 -5.08
CA ASP A 353 -13.46 3.31 -6.44
C ASP A 353 -12.16 3.61 -7.21
N ALA A 354 -11.09 3.99 -6.51
CA ALA A 354 -9.81 4.27 -7.16
C ALA A 354 -9.20 2.99 -7.75
N GLU A 355 -9.22 1.90 -7.00
CA GLU A 355 -8.74 0.60 -7.46
C GLU A 355 -9.72 -0.05 -8.44
N LEU A 356 -11.02 0.19 -8.29
CA LEU A 356 -12.02 -0.27 -9.25
C LEU A 356 -11.78 0.33 -10.63
N SER A 357 -11.47 1.64 -10.73
CA SER A 357 -11.12 2.31 -11.99
C SER A 357 -9.87 1.68 -12.62
N ARG A 358 -8.82 1.48 -11.82
CA ARG A 358 -7.56 0.86 -12.28
C ARG A 358 -7.80 -0.57 -12.79
N GLY A 359 -8.58 -1.36 -12.03
CA GLY A 359 -8.91 -2.73 -12.41
C GLY A 359 -9.68 -2.80 -13.73
N ARG A 360 -10.68 -1.91 -13.92
CA ARG A 360 -11.45 -1.83 -15.16
C ARG A 360 -10.58 -1.44 -16.35
N GLY A 361 -9.70 -0.43 -16.21
CA GLY A 361 -8.76 -0.06 -17.27
C GLY A 361 -7.84 -1.22 -17.66
N ASN A 362 -7.16 -1.83 -16.70
CA ASN A 362 -6.27 -2.98 -16.97
C ASN A 362 -7.01 -4.17 -17.59
N ARG A 363 -8.26 -4.44 -17.13
CA ARG A 363 -9.07 -5.52 -17.72
C ARG A 363 -9.50 -5.20 -19.14
N GLY A 364 -9.89 -3.96 -19.40
CA GLY A 364 -10.20 -3.48 -20.74
C GLY A 364 -9.05 -3.70 -21.71
N TYR A 365 -7.81 -3.36 -21.29
CA TYR A 365 -6.62 -3.61 -22.09
C TYR A 365 -6.39 -5.11 -22.33
N ALA A 366 -6.50 -5.94 -21.31
CA ALA A 366 -6.33 -7.39 -21.46
C ALA A 366 -7.39 -8.00 -22.41
N LEU A 367 -8.65 -7.52 -22.32
CA LEU A 367 -9.74 -7.94 -23.20
C LEU A 367 -9.50 -7.52 -24.66
N LEU A 368 -8.94 -6.32 -24.92
CA LEU A 368 -8.50 -5.91 -26.25
C LEU A 368 -7.46 -6.86 -26.82
N GLY A 369 -6.46 -7.23 -26.01
CA GLY A 369 -5.43 -8.18 -26.38
C GLY A 369 -5.96 -9.59 -26.71
N LEU A 370 -7.11 -9.95 -26.12
CA LEU A 370 -7.82 -11.22 -26.38
C LEU A 370 -8.87 -11.14 -27.52
N GLY A 371 -9.04 -9.96 -28.16
CA GLY A 371 -10.04 -9.74 -29.20
C GLY A 371 -11.49 -9.65 -28.70
N ARG A 372 -11.71 -9.51 -27.37
CA ARG A 372 -13.05 -9.40 -26.74
C ARG A 372 -13.51 -7.93 -26.72
N HIS A 373 -13.68 -7.36 -27.90
CA HIS A 373 -13.84 -5.90 -28.08
C HIS A 373 -15.04 -5.29 -27.37
N GLU A 374 -16.21 -5.96 -27.36
CA GLU A 374 -17.43 -5.41 -26.71
C GLU A 374 -17.27 -5.32 -25.20
N GLU A 375 -16.68 -6.35 -24.60
CA GLU A 375 -16.42 -6.35 -23.16
C GLU A 375 -15.35 -5.35 -22.77
N ALA A 376 -14.32 -5.20 -23.61
CA ALA A 376 -13.27 -4.21 -23.45
C ALA A 376 -13.83 -2.78 -23.42
N LEU A 377 -14.73 -2.45 -24.35
CA LEU A 377 -15.33 -1.11 -24.42
C LEU A 377 -16.08 -0.77 -23.12
N ALA A 378 -16.91 -1.68 -22.63
CA ALA A 378 -17.67 -1.45 -21.41
C ALA A 378 -16.78 -1.17 -20.19
N ASP A 379 -15.64 -1.87 -20.09
CA ASP A 379 -14.66 -1.66 -19.03
C ASP A 379 -13.88 -0.35 -19.18
N ILE A 380 -13.47 -0.04 -20.39
CA ILE A 380 -12.71 1.18 -20.71
C ILE A 380 -13.57 2.43 -20.43
N GLU A 381 -14.83 2.44 -20.90
CA GLU A 381 -15.76 3.56 -20.68
C GLU A 381 -16.06 3.74 -19.19
N PHE A 382 -16.34 2.66 -18.45
CA PHE A 382 -16.56 2.70 -17.02
C PHE A 382 -15.34 3.25 -16.26
N GLY A 383 -14.15 2.73 -16.53
CA GLY A 383 -12.91 3.18 -15.90
C GLY A 383 -12.61 4.64 -16.21
N LEU A 384 -12.81 5.05 -17.47
CA LEU A 384 -12.59 6.42 -17.93
C LEU A 384 -13.54 7.42 -17.26
N ASP A 385 -14.83 7.10 -17.15
CA ASP A 385 -15.81 7.95 -16.49
C ASP A 385 -15.49 8.14 -15.01
N LEU A 386 -15.08 7.08 -14.33
CA LEU A 386 -14.74 7.14 -12.91
C LEU A 386 -13.44 7.94 -12.68
N TYR A 387 -12.39 7.78 -13.52
CA TYR A 387 -11.19 8.62 -13.46
C TYR A 387 -11.49 10.11 -13.69
N ARG A 388 -12.40 10.42 -14.63
CA ARG A 388 -12.86 11.81 -14.87
C ARG A 388 -13.59 12.39 -13.67
N GLN A 389 -14.51 11.64 -13.06
CA GLN A 389 -15.24 12.05 -11.84
C GLN A 389 -14.29 12.31 -10.67
N GLN A 390 -13.21 11.53 -10.55
CA GLN A 390 -12.18 11.67 -9.51
C GLN A 390 -11.15 12.76 -9.82
N GLY A 391 -11.17 13.37 -11.00
CA GLY A 391 -10.14 14.33 -11.45
C GLY A 391 -8.76 13.71 -11.64
N ARG A 392 -8.65 12.39 -11.84
CA ARG A 392 -7.38 11.66 -12.00
C ARG A 392 -6.91 11.69 -13.44
N LEU A 393 -6.22 12.77 -13.81
CA LEU A 393 -5.82 13.03 -15.20
C LEU A 393 -4.90 11.95 -15.77
N GLU A 394 -3.95 11.43 -14.99
CA GLU A 394 -3.05 10.35 -15.41
C GLU A 394 -3.83 9.10 -15.84
N GLY A 395 -4.73 8.60 -14.99
CA GLY A 395 -5.60 7.47 -15.33
C GLY A 395 -6.50 7.76 -16.54
N THR A 396 -7.00 9.00 -16.66
CA THR A 396 -7.77 9.44 -17.82
C THR A 396 -6.96 9.35 -19.11
N ILE A 397 -5.72 9.85 -19.12
CA ILE A 397 -4.85 9.83 -20.30
C ILE A 397 -4.54 8.38 -20.73
N VAL A 398 -4.19 7.52 -19.78
CA VAL A 398 -3.85 6.12 -20.09
C VAL A 398 -5.05 5.34 -20.61
N THR A 399 -6.18 5.41 -19.90
CA THR A 399 -7.39 4.69 -20.33
C THR A 399 -7.96 5.25 -21.64
N THR A 400 -7.69 6.53 -21.97
CA THR A 400 -8.01 7.09 -23.28
C THR A 400 -7.21 6.42 -24.40
N ILE A 401 -5.96 5.99 -24.16
CA ILE A 401 -5.18 5.21 -25.14
C ILE A 401 -5.89 3.88 -25.46
N ASP A 402 -6.43 3.20 -24.45
CA ASP A 402 -7.16 1.94 -24.66
C ASP A 402 -8.41 2.17 -25.51
N LEU A 403 -9.13 3.28 -25.29
CA LEU A 403 -10.26 3.67 -26.13
C LEU A 403 -9.84 3.97 -27.57
N ILE A 404 -8.70 4.64 -27.76
CA ILE A 404 -8.13 4.91 -29.09
C ILE A 404 -7.79 3.60 -29.81
N LEU A 405 -7.17 2.65 -29.14
CA LEU A 405 -6.84 1.33 -29.69
C LEU A 405 -8.11 0.55 -30.06
N TYR A 406 -9.14 0.58 -29.21
CA TYR A 406 -10.44 0.00 -29.52
C TYR A 406 -11.07 0.63 -30.77
N LEU A 407 -11.14 1.96 -30.85
CA LEU A 407 -11.71 2.69 -32.00
C LEU A 407 -10.95 2.40 -33.28
N SER A 408 -9.63 2.31 -33.21
CA SER A 408 -8.78 1.94 -34.36
C SER A 408 -9.05 0.51 -34.81
N GLY A 409 -9.11 -0.45 -33.89
CA GLY A 409 -9.38 -1.86 -34.18
C GLY A 409 -10.78 -2.12 -34.73
N THR A 410 -11.75 -1.27 -34.42
CA THR A 410 -13.15 -1.33 -34.94
C THR A 410 -13.40 -0.47 -36.18
N GLY A 411 -12.33 0.08 -36.80
CA GLY A 411 -12.44 0.84 -38.05
C GLY A 411 -12.85 2.30 -37.92
N GLN A 412 -13.01 2.80 -36.67
CA GLN A 412 -13.36 4.21 -36.40
C GLN A 412 -12.12 5.12 -36.41
N THR A 413 -11.26 4.96 -37.42
CA THR A 413 -9.91 5.56 -37.50
C THR A 413 -9.91 7.08 -37.37
N ARG A 414 -10.90 7.78 -37.99
CA ARG A 414 -10.95 9.25 -37.89
C ARG A 414 -11.16 9.71 -36.43
N ARG A 415 -12.07 9.07 -35.70
CA ARG A 415 -12.33 9.38 -34.27
C ARG A 415 -11.13 9.02 -33.40
N ALA A 416 -10.50 7.88 -33.68
CA ALA A 416 -9.26 7.46 -32.98
C ALA A 416 -8.13 8.48 -33.18
N ALA A 417 -7.90 8.95 -34.39
CA ALA A 417 -6.86 9.96 -34.72
C ALA A 417 -7.13 11.30 -34.00
N GLN A 418 -8.36 11.78 -34.01
CA GLN A 418 -8.73 13.02 -33.31
C GLN A 418 -8.47 12.87 -31.81
N LEU A 419 -8.94 11.79 -31.22
CA LEU A 419 -8.77 11.53 -29.79
C LEU A 419 -7.29 11.34 -29.40
N ALA A 420 -6.48 10.73 -30.26
CA ALA A 420 -5.04 10.60 -30.07
C ALA A 420 -4.33 11.95 -30.03
N GLN A 421 -4.71 12.89 -30.93
CA GLN A 421 -4.19 14.25 -30.92
C GLN A 421 -4.56 15.00 -29.63
N GLU A 422 -5.83 14.97 -29.24
CA GLU A 422 -6.31 15.62 -28.01
C GLU A 422 -5.60 15.06 -26.76
N ASN A 423 -5.42 13.74 -26.69
CA ASN A 423 -4.76 13.06 -25.58
C ASN A 423 -3.26 13.37 -25.51
N TYR A 424 -2.59 13.44 -26.65
CA TYR A 424 -1.19 13.87 -26.75
C TYR A 424 -1.00 15.30 -26.24
N GLU A 425 -1.85 16.25 -26.67
CA GLU A 425 -1.81 17.63 -26.22
C GLU A 425 -2.06 17.74 -24.70
N ALA A 426 -2.98 16.95 -24.18
CA ALA A 426 -3.25 16.91 -22.74
C ALA A 426 -2.02 16.41 -21.95
N ALA A 427 -1.34 15.36 -22.42
CA ALA A 427 -0.14 14.82 -21.79
C ALA A 427 1.04 15.80 -21.77
N TRP A 428 1.16 16.68 -22.80
CA TRP A 428 2.22 17.69 -22.86
C TRP A 428 2.06 18.84 -21.89
N ARG A 429 0.84 19.06 -21.38
CA ARG A 429 0.58 20.04 -20.31
C ARG A 429 1.03 19.52 -18.94
N GLU A 430 1.22 18.22 -18.81
CA GLU A 430 1.66 17.56 -17.58
C GLU A 430 3.18 17.39 -17.54
N ALA A 431 3.73 17.35 -16.33
CA ALA A 431 5.18 17.22 -16.11
C ALA A 431 5.72 15.78 -16.24
N PHE A 432 4.86 14.78 -16.51
CA PHE A 432 5.24 13.37 -16.48
C PHE A 432 5.79 12.89 -17.85
N PRO A 433 7.10 12.59 -17.96
CA PRO A 433 7.71 12.14 -19.21
C PRO A 433 7.07 10.88 -19.82
N HIS A 434 6.66 9.93 -18.98
CA HIS A 434 6.05 8.68 -19.44
C HIS A 434 4.73 8.91 -20.19
N LEU A 435 3.88 9.84 -19.75
CA LEU A 435 2.63 10.17 -20.45
C LEU A 435 2.92 10.74 -21.84
N ARG A 436 3.95 11.58 -21.96
CA ARG A 436 4.38 12.14 -23.27
C ARG A 436 4.86 11.05 -24.21
N ILE A 437 5.62 10.07 -23.68
CA ILE A 437 6.12 8.95 -24.49
C ILE A 437 4.98 8.07 -25.00
N VAL A 438 4.07 7.63 -24.11
CA VAL A 438 3.01 6.69 -24.50
C VAL A 438 1.97 7.34 -25.42
N THR A 439 1.62 8.61 -25.20
CA THR A 439 0.69 9.35 -26.05
C THR A 439 1.31 9.70 -27.42
N ALA A 440 2.60 10.01 -27.47
CA ALA A 440 3.32 10.21 -28.74
C ALA A 440 3.38 8.93 -29.57
N ARG A 441 3.64 7.78 -28.95
CA ARG A 441 3.59 6.47 -29.62
C ARG A 441 2.19 6.18 -30.17
N CYS A 442 1.16 6.50 -29.38
CA CYS A 442 -0.23 6.33 -29.79
C CYS A 442 -0.60 7.25 -30.97
N LEU A 443 -0.25 8.55 -30.88
CA LEU A 443 -0.51 9.52 -31.96
C LEU A 443 0.20 9.13 -33.27
N ALA A 444 1.42 8.62 -33.17
CA ALA A 444 2.20 8.19 -34.33
C ALA A 444 1.47 7.18 -35.24
N LEU A 445 0.56 6.35 -34.67
CA LEU A 445 -0.22 5.36 -35.44
C LEU A 445 -1.13 6.02 -36.51
N PHE A 446 -1.42 7.30 -36.39
CA PHE A 446 -2.38 8.04 -37.23
C PHE A 446 -1.73 9.11 -38.11
N LEU A 447 -0.41 9.30 -38.03
CA LEU A 447 0.32 10.31 -38.81
C LEU A 447 0.79 9.76 -40.16
N PRO A 448 1.00 10.63 -41.14
CA PRO A 448 1.70 10.27 -42.39
C PRO A 448 3.11 9.72 -42.10
N PRO A 449 3.65 8.79 -42.93
CA PRO A 449 4.91 8.09 -42.64
C PRO A 449 6.09 8.99 -42.24
N ALA A 450 6.28 10.11 -42.90
CA ALA A 450 7.39 11.04 -42.62
C ALA A 450 7.25 11.76 -41.27
N GLU A 451 6.01 12.14 -40.91
CA GLU A 451 5.72 12.75 -39.60
C GLU A 451 5.77 11.72 -38.48
N GLN A 452 5.27 10.51 -38.77
CA GLN A 452 5.33 9.37 -37.89
C GLN A 452 6.78 9.02 -37.51
N GLU A 453 7.67 8.90 -38.53
CA GLU A 453 9.08 8.61 -38.29
C GLU A 453 9.74 9.71 -37.45
N THR A 454 9.48 10.98 -37.76
CA THR A 454 10.03 12.12 -37.02
C THR A 454 9.61 12.08 -35.54
N LEU A 455 8.31 11.91 -35.26
CA LEU A 455 7.79 11.86 -33.92
C LEU A 455 8.33 10.65 -33.15
N LEU A 456 8.40 9.47 -33.77
CA LEU A 456 8.92 8.25 -33.11
C LEU A 456 10.41 8.34 -32.79
N ARG A 457 11.24 8.99 -33.65
CA ARG A 457 12.65 9.22 -33.34
C ARG A 457 12.84 10.15 -32.14
N GLN A 458 12.05 11.21 -32.05
CA GLN A 458 12.04 12.11 -30.89
C GLN A 458 11.58 11.36 -29.60
N THR A 459 10.54 10.56 -29.73
CA THR A 459 10.00 9.76 -28.64
C THR A 459 11.00 8.69 -28.17
N LEU A 460 11.72 8.05 -29.10
CA LEU A 460 12.79 7.10 -28.79
C LEU A 460 13.91 7.77 -27.98
N ALA A 461 14.33 8.97 -28.37
CA ALA A 461 15.33 9.73 -27.61
C ALA A 461 14.85 10.02 -26.18
N LEU A 462 13.57 10.41 -26.04
CA LEU A 462 12.96 10.65 -24.72
C LEU A 462 12.87 9.36 -23.87
N ALA A 463 12.50 8.23 -24.49
CA ALA A 463 12.43 6.93 -23.79
C ALA A 463 13.81 6.50 -23.28
N ARG A 464 14.87 6.70 -24.07
CA ARG A 464 16.26 6.45 -23.66
C ARG A 464 16.73 7.38 -22.55
N GLN A 465 16.43 8.68 -22.66
CA GLN A 465 16.79 9.68 -21.64
C GLN A 465 16.18 9.34 -20.27
N HIS A 466 14.97 8.76 -20.25
CA HIS A 466 14.25 8.40 -19.04
C HIS A 466 14.34 6.91 -18.67
N GLU A 467 15.27 6.17 -19.27
CA GLU A 467 15.55 4.76 -18.98
C GLU A 467 14.28 3.88 -18.99
N ARG A 468 13.45 4.02 -20.05
CA ARG A 468 12.19 3.29 -20.21
C ARG A 468 12.30 2.21 -21.31
N PRO A 469 12.88 1.04 -20.99
CA PRO A 469 13.23 0.04 -22.01
C PRO A 469 12.02 -0.57 -22.74
N MET A 470 10.83 -0.68 -22.11
CA MET A 470 9.63 -1.15 -22.80
C MET A 470 9.15 -0.14 -23.83
N ASP A 471 9.18 1.15 -23.51
CA ASP A 471 8.83 2.22 -24.43
C ASP A 471 9.88 2.39 -25.52
N GLU A 472 11.17 2.24 -25.20
CA GLU A 472 12.25 2.19 -26.18
C GLU A 472 12.01 1.07 -27.19
N ALA A 473 11.75 -0.15 -26.73
CA ALA A 473 11.42 -1.28 -27.60
C ALA A 473 10.19 -0.99 -28.46
N GLY A 474 9.13 -0.40 -27.89
CA GLY A 474 7.93 0.00 -28.62
C GLY A 474 8.19 1.03 -29.72
N CYS A 475 9.03 2.04 -29.44
CA CYS A 475 9.45 3.02 -30.47
C CYS A 475 10.27 2.34 -31.58
N LEU A 476 11.19 1.44 -31.23
CA LEU A 476 12.02 0.70 -32.20
C LEU A 476 11.16 -0.17 -33.12
N PHE A 477 10.17 -0.88 -32.61
CA PHE A 477 9.23 -1.66 -33.41
C PHE A 477 8.34 -0.77 -34.28
N SER A 478 7.82 0.32 -33.75
CA SER A 478 7.03 1.28 -34.55
C SER A 478 7.84 1.92 -35.65
N LEU A 479 9.10 2.29 -35.38
CA LEU A 479 10.03 2.79 -36.40
C LEU A 479 10.34 1.73 -37.47
N SER A 480 10.53 0.46 -37.07
CA SER A 480 10.77 -0.61 -38.03
C SER A 480 9.61 -0.83 -39.00
N ALA A 481 8.37 -0.45 -38.61
CA ALA A 481 7.21 -0.52 -39.48
C ALA A 481 7.16 0.58 -40.57
N VAL A 482 7.77 1.76 -40.33
CA VAL A 482 7.61 2.95 -41.17
C VAL A 482 8.85 3.33 -41.96
N VAL A 483 10.05 2.94 -41.51
CA VAL A 483 11.32 3.23 -42.19
C VAL A 483 11.38 2.52 -43.52
N ALA A 484 11.74 3.25 -44.57
CA ALA A 484 11.79 2.74 -45.96
C ALA A 484 12.97 1.79 -46.18
N ASP A 485 14.15 2.09 -45.61
CA ASP A 485 15.36 1.28 -45.80
C ASP A 485 15.25 -0.08 -45.12
N ALA A 486 15.46 -1.15 -45.90
CA ALA A 486 15.30 -2.53 -45.40
C ALA A 486 16.37 -2.93 -44.38
N GLY A 487 17.59 -2.39 -44.50
CA GLY A 487 18.68 -2.65 -43.58
C GLY A 487 18.43 -1.99 -42.23
N GLU A 488 18.03 -0.73 -42.22
CA GLU A 488 17.65 0.00 -41.03
C GLU A 488 16.43 -0.62 -40.35
N ARG A 489 15.40 -1.02 -41.11
CA ARG A 489 14.23 -1.75 -40.62
C ARG A 489 14.62 -3.00 -39.83
N ALA A 490 15.48 -3.83 -40.41
CA ALA A 490 15.96 -5.04 -39.76
C ALA A 490 16.77 -4.74 -38.50
N ALA A 491 17.62 -3.71 -38.53
CA ALA A 491 18.41 -3.31 -37.38
C ALA A 491 17.54 -2.82 -36.18
N LEU A 492 16.53 -1.97 -36.47
CA LEU A 492 15.58 -1.48 -35.46
C LEU A 492 14.77 -2.63 -34.85
N PHE A 493 14.28 -3.56 -35.66
CA PHE A 493 13.56 -4.75 -35.17
C PHE A 493 14.46 -5.62 -34.28
N GLN A 494 15.72 -5.85 -34.66
CA GLN A 494 16.68 -6.60 -33.85
C GLN A 494 16.96 -5.94 -32.50
N GLN A 495 17.13 -4.61 -32.48
CA GLN A 495 17.32 -3.86 -31.23
C GLN A 495 16.11 -4.00 -30.29
N GLY A 496 14.90 -3.81 -30.79
CA GLY A 496 13.67 -4.01 -30.01
C GLY A 496 13.54 -5.45 -29.50
N THR A 497 13.87 -6.43 -30.32
CA THR A 497 13.90 -7.86 -29.95
C THR A 497 14.89 -8.14 -28.82
N ALA A 498 16.09 -7.56 -28.88
CA ALA A 498 17.09 -7.71 -27.82
C ALA A 498 16.59 -7.15 -26.48
N LEU A 499 15.96 -5.98 -26.48
CA LEU A 499 15.37 -5.38 -25.28
C LEU A 499 14.25 -6.27 -24.70
N LEU A 500 13.32 -6.78 -25.52
CA LEU A 500 12.26 -7.68 -25.03
C LEU A 500 12.82 -8.97 -24.41
N ARG A 501 13.86 -9.54 -24.99
CA ARG A 501 14.52 -10.73 -24.41
C ARG A 501 15.21 -10.39 -23.09
N GLN A 502 15.88 -9.26 -23.01
CA GLN A 502 16.51 -8.78 -21.78
C GLN A 502 15.49 -8.57 -20.65
N MET A 503 14.30 -8.04 -20.97
CA MET A 503 13.19 -7.84 -20.04
C MET A 503 12.42 -9.12 -19.70
N GLY A 504 12.68 -10.24 -20.36
CA GLY A 504 11.95 -11.50 -20.16
C GLY A 504 10.57 -11.53 -20.82
N CYS A 505 10.34 -10.75 -21.88
CA CYS A 505 9.06 -10.62 -22.58
C CYS A 505 9.05 -11.24 -23.99
N PRO A 506 9.59 -12.45 -24.24
CA PRO A 506 9.65 -13.01 -25.58
C PRO A 506 8.28 -13.33 -26.17
N GLY A 507 7.22 -13.41 -25.36
CA GLY A 507 5.85 -13.70 -25.81
C GLY A 507 5.33 -12.72 -26.85
N TRP A 508 5.74 -11.44 -26.78
CA TRP A 508 5.38 -10.41 -27.74
C TRP A 508 5.98 -10.63 -29.13
N LEU A 509 6.98 -11.49 -29.27
CA LEU A 509 7.66 -11.78 -30.53
C LEU A 509 7.04 -12.97 -31.29
N GLN A 510 6.09 -13.69 -30.72
CA GLN A 510 5.50 -14.87 -31.36
C GLN A 510 4.77 -14.47 -32.65
N GLY A 511 5.18 -15.07 -33.77
CA GLY A 511 4.61 -14.81 -35.10
C GLY A 511 4.94 -13.44 -35.68
N ARG A 512 5.85 -12.66 -35.06
CA ARG A 512 6.21 -11.29 -35.48
C ARG A 512 7.52 -11.24 -36.28
N SER A 513 7.59 -10.26 -37.17
CA SER A 513 8.76 -10.01 -37.98
C SER A 513 9.00 -8.51 -38.17
N ALA A 514 10.09 -8.13 -38.84
CA ALA A 514 10.34 -6.72 -39.17
C ALA A 514 9.29 -6.10 -40.13
N ALA A 515 8.55 -6.95 -40.85
CA ALA A 515 7.44 -6.49 -41.70
C ALA A 515 6.10 -6.40 -40.94
N ASP A 516 5.98 -7.10 -39.82
CA ASP A 516 4.81 -7.06 -38.90
C ASP A 516 5.30 -7.05 -37.46
N PRO A 517 5.86 -5.92 -36.98
CA PRO A 517 6.38 -5.83 -35.64
C PRO A 517 5.26 -5.80 -34.57
N PRO A 518 5.54 -6.19 -33.31
CA PRO A 518 4.55 -6.14 -32.24
C PRO A 518 4.20 -4.71 -31.86
N LEU A 519 2.92 -4.44 -31.64
CA LEU A 519 2.46 -3.23 -30.95
C LEU A 519 2.53 -3.47 -29.43
N LEU A 520 3.60 -3.00 -28.80
CA LEU A 520 3.81 -3.18 -27.37
C LEU A 520 2.88 -2.29 -26.54
N PRO A 521 2.57 -2.68 -25.29
CA PRO A 521 1.69 -1.92 -24.41
C PRO A 521 2.17 -0.47 -24.28
N MET A 522 1.20 0.43 -24.25
CA MET A 522 1.37 1.86 -23.98
C MET A 522 0.88 2.15 -22.56
N THR A 523 1.27 1.29 -21.61
CA THR A 523 0.91 1.36 -20.20
C THR A 523 2.03 2.02 -19.40
N ILE A 524 1.66 2.54 -18.25
CA ILE A 524 2.58 3.22 -17.32
C ILE A 524 3.16 2.22 -16.33
#